data_cb06b97a01f8979b10064540ac82d586
#
_entry.id   cb06b97a01f8979b10064540ac82d586
#
_cell.length_a   1.000
_cell.length_b   1.000
_cell.length_c   1.000
_cell.angle_alpha   90.00
_cell.angle_beta   90.00
_cell.angle_gamma   90.00
#
_symmetry.space_group_name_H-M   'P 1'
#
loop_
_entity.id
_entity.type
_entity.pdbx_description
1 polymer ?
#
loop_
_entity_poly.entity_id
_entity_poly.type
_entity_poly.pdbx_seq_one_letter_code
_entity_poly.pdbx_strand_id
1 'polypeptide(L)'
;LLPLAQSEIETHAANWIDSAFAGRILKVDQPALGNDLVERVLRGGYPEAIARPSARRRIAWARQYIDAIIQRDVREVAGIEKLDQLPRFLRALAQTAGQMCNYTQLGGQVGLDGKTAARYVGVFEQMYLLKRIDVWARNRLNRVVKTSKLQFIDSGLLAALLDVNMEEVQQDRTRFGNVLETFVFGELLKHTTTADGDYRLMYYRDADTFAVDVVLENAAGQLVGVEAKAAASARAGD
;
A
#
# COMPACT_ATOMS: atom_id res chain seq x y z
N LEU A 1 12.90 -7.70 0.83
CA LEU A 1 11.87 -8.69 1.13
C LEU A 1 10.54 -7.98 1.42
N LEU A 2 9.42 -8.53 0.93
CA LEU A 2 8.07 -8.06 1.27
C LEU A 2 7.65 -8.62 2.63
N PRO A 3 6.73 -7.94 3.34
CA PRO A 3 6.03 -8.51 4.50
C PRO A 3 5.22 -9.75 4.11
N LEU A 4 4.83 -10.58 5.07
CA LEU A 4 4.01 -11.78 4.83
C LEU A 4 2.62 -11.41 4.28
N ALA A 5 2.12 -12.21 3.33
CA ALA A 5 0.73 -12.17 2.90
C ALA A 5 -0.18 -12.81 3.95
N GLN A 6 -1.48 -12.48 3.94
CA GLN A 6 -2.43 -13.15 4.85
C GLN A 6 -2.52 -14.66 4.58
N SER A 7 -2.37 -15.07 3.31
CA SER A 7 -2.28 -16.48 2.92
C SER A 7 -1.08 -17.19 3.54
N GLU A 8 0.06 -16.54 3.69
CA GLU A 8 1.25 -17.08 4.35
C GLU A 8 1.08 -17.15 5.88
N ILE A 9 0.45 -16.12 6.46
CA ILE A 9 0.16 -16.08 7.91
C ILE A 9 -0.83 -17.17 8.30
N GLU A 10 -1.81 -17.45 7.45
CA GLU A 10 -2.88 -18.43 7.68
C GLU A 10 -2.61 -19.80 7.04
N THR A 11 -1.43 -19.97 6.43
CA THR A 11 -1.01 -21.24 5.77
C THR A 11 -1.97 -21.72 4.68
N HIS A 12 -2.51 -20.78 3.89
CA HIS A 12 -3.34 -21.09 2.71
C HIS A 12 -2.51 -21.09 1.42
N ALA A 13 -2.63 -22.14 0.62
CA ALA A 13 -1.82 -22.31 -0.59
C ALA A 13 -2.40 -21.68 -1.86
N ALA A 14 -3.67 -21.24 -1.86
CA ALA A 14 -4.31 -20.76 -3.09
C ALA A 14 -3.87 -19.33 -3.44
N ASN A 15 -3.38 -19.14 -4.69
CA ASN A 15 -3.11 -17.81 -5.21
C ASN A 15 -4.39 -17.24 -5.86
N TRP A 16 -4.87 -16.11 -5.32
CA TRP A 16 -6.08 -15.45 -5.79
C TRP A 16 -5.90 -14.95 -7.24
N ILE A 17 -4.72 -14.43 -7.60
CA ILE A 17 -4.47 -13.82 -8.91
C ILE A 17 -4.61 -14.85 -10.02
N ASP A 18 -3.94 -16.00 -9.90
CA ASP A 18 -4.04 -17.08 -10.90
C ASP A 18 -5.47 -17.57 -11.06
N SER A 19 -6.22 -17.63 -9.96
CA SER A 19 -7.63 -18.00 -9.99
C SER A 19 -8.50 -16.96 -10.67
N ALA A 20 -8.26 -15.67 -10.42
CA ALA A 20 -9.00 -14.56 -11.03
C ALA A 20 -8.79 -14.52 -12.56
N PHE A 21 -7.55 -14.68 -13.05
CA PHE A 21 -7.25 -14.74 -14.49
C PHE A 21 -7.76 -16.02 -15.16
N ALA A 22 -7.92 -17.10 -14.41
CA ALA A 22 -8.57 -18.31 -14.88
C ALA A 22 -10.11 -18.26 -14.87
N GLY A 23 -10.69 -17.09 -14.49
CA GLY A 23 -12.14 -16.92 -14.36
C GLY A 23 -12.77 -17.74 -13.23
N ARG A 24 -11.97 -18.16 -12.24
CA ARG A 24 -12.44 -18.97 -11.11
C ARG A 24 -12.66 -18.07 -9.91
N ILE A 25 -13.86 -18.12 -9.33
CA ILE A 25 -14.15 -17.44 -8.05
C ILE A 25 -13.74 -18.40 -6.93
N LEU A 26 -12.77 -18.00 -6.12
CA LEU A 26 -12.42 -18.75 -4.91
C LEU A 26 -13.56 -18.62 -3.90
N LYS A 27 -14.09 -19.76 -3.44
CA LYS A 27 -15.00 -19.77 -2.31
C LYS A 27 -14.20 -19.55 -1.04
N VAL A 28 -14.62 -18.59 -0.24
CA VAL A 28 -14.05 -18.32 1.08
C VAL A 28 -15.01 -18.86 2.11
N ASP A 29 -14.62 -19.94 2.79
CA ASP A 29 -15.46 -20.60 3.80
C ASP A 29 -15.64 -19.75 5.06
N GLN A 30 -14.61 -18.98 5.43
CA GLN A 30 -14.62 -18.07 6.57
C GLN A 30 -14.08 -16.71 6.16
N PRO A 31 -14.95 -15.82 5.64
CA PRO A 31 -14.52 -14.48 5.22
C PRO A 31 -14.17 -13.65 6.46
N ALA A 32 -13.03 -12.95 6.40
CA ALA A 32 -12.68 -11.95 7.40
C ALA A 32 -13.60 -10.72 7.23
N LEU A 33 -14.47 -10.46 8.20
CA LEU A 33 -15.44 -9.38 8.18
C LEU A 33 -15.41 -8.55 9.47
N GLY A 34 -15.98 -7.34 9.42
CA GLY A 34 -16.13 -6.50 10.60
C GLY A 34 -14.79 -6.24 11.31
N ASN A 35 -14.75 -6.47 12.61
CA ASN A 35 -13.55 -6.20 13.43
C ASN A 35 -12.39 -7.14 13.11
N ASP A 36 -12.62 -8.35 12.65
CA ASP A 36 -11.56 -9.28 12.24
C ASP A 36 -10.80 -8.73 11.02
N LEU A 37 -11.52 -8.24 10.00
CA LEU A 37 -10.90 -7.58 8.87
C LEU A 37 -10.11 -6.34 9.30
N VAL A 38 -10.68 -5.48 10.15
CA VAL A 38 -10.00 -4.29 10.66
C VAL A 38 -8.72 -4.67 11.40
N GLU A 39 -8.75 -5.69 12.27
CA GLU A 39 -7.56 -6.16 13.00
C GLU A 39 -6.46 -6.66 12.03
N ARG A 40 -6.80 -7.43 10.99
CA ARG A 40 -5.86 -7.89 9.97
C ARG A 40 -5.20 -6.72 9.23
N VAL A 41 -6.02 -5.76 8.81
CA VAL A 41 -5.56 -4.56 8.10
C VAL A 41 -4.62 -3.72 8.95
N LEU A 42 -4.96 -3.47 10.22
CA LEU A 42 -4.16 -2.67 11.14
C LEU A 42 -2.90 -3.39 11.65
N ARG A 43 -2.90 -4.73 11.62
CA ARG A 43 -1.75 -5.55 12.04
C ARG A 43 -0.62 -5.53 11.02
N GLY A 44 -0.96 -5.52 9.73
CA GLY A 44 0.00 -5.65 8.63
C GLY A 44 0.60 -7.06 8.53
N GLY A 45 1.71 -7.18 7.80
CA GLY A 45 2.35 -8.44 7.47
C GLY A 45 3.78 -8.61 7.99
N TYR A 46 4.32 -7.69 8.78
CA TYR A 46 5.67 -7.85 9.33
C TYR A 46 5.70 -8.90 10.45
N PRO A 47 6.55 -9.96 10.36
CA PRO A 47 6.60 -11.05 11.34
C PRO A 47 6.76 -10.56 12.79
N GLU A 48 7.63 -9.59 13.00
CA GLU A 48 7.89 -9.02 14.32
C GLU A 48 6.69 -8.23 14.87
N ALA A 49 5.90 -7.60 14.00
CA ALA A 49 4.65 -6.94 14.40
C ALA A 49 3.60 -7.99 14.78
N ILE A 50 3.45 -9.03 13.93
CA ILE A 50 2.50 -10.13 14.14
C ILE A 50 2.78 -10.85 15.47
N ALA A 51 4.04 -11.10 15.81
CA ALA A 51 4.44 -11.74 17.05
C ALA A 51 4.12 -10.94 18.33
N ARG A 52 3.73 -9.66 18.21
CA ARG A 52 3.41 -8.83 19.38
C ARG A 52 1.96 -9.00 19.82
N PRO A 53 1.70 -9.25 21.12
CA PRO A 53 0.38 -9.67 21.60
C PRO A 53 -0.67 -8.54 21.61
N SER A 54 -0.27 -7.25 21.53
CA SER A 54 -1.22 -6.14 21.61
C SER A 54 -1.01 -5.11 20.53
N ALA A 55 -2.10 -4.46 20.09
CA ALA A 55 -2.08 -3.38 19.11
C ALA A 55 -1.11 -2.26 19.49
N ARG A 56 -1.09 -1.84 20.78
CA ARG A 56 -0.16 -0.85 21.29
C ARG A 56 1.30 -1.23 21.06
N ARG A 57 1.66 -2.50 21.30
CA ARG A 57 3.04 -2.98 21.09
C ARG A 57 3.38 -3.07 19.59
N ARG A 58 2.41 -3.41 18.72
CA ARG A 58 2.60 -3.41 17.27
C ARG A 58 2.85 -2.00 16.74
N ILE A 59 2.06 -1.02 17.16
CA ILE A 59 2.24 0.38 16.79
C ILE A 59 3.60 0.91 17.27
N ALA A 60 3.98 0.64 18.51
CA ALA A 60 5.28 1.04 19.05
C ALA A 60 6.43 0.44 18.25
N TRP A 61 6.34 -0.84 17.90
CA TRP A 61 7.32 -1.51 17.06
C TRP A 61 7.40 -0.87 15.66
N ALA A 62 6.26 -0.62 15.01
CA ALA A 62 6.22 -0.02 13.68
C ALA A 62 6.91 1.35 13.65
N ARG A 63 6.66 2.20 14.65
CA ARG A 63 7.33 3.50 14.80
C ARG A 63 8.85 3.34 14.97
N GLN A 64 9.28 2.45 15.86
CA GLN A 64 10.69 2.18 16.10
C GLN A 64 11.39 1.59 14.85
N TYR A 65 10.70 0.72 14.13
CA TYR A 65 11.19 0.14 12.88
C TYR A 65 11.41 1.20 11.81
N ILE A 66 10.44 2.09 11.60
CA ILE A 66 10.56 3.22 10.66
C ILE A 66 11.71 4.13 11.05
N ASP A 67 11.81 4.50 12.34
CA ASP A 67 12.88 5.36 12.82
C ASP A 67 14.25 4.69 12.64
N ALA A 68 14.37 3.38 12.91
CA ALA A 68 15.61 2.63 12.73
C ALA A 68 16.05 2.58 11.26
N ILE A 69 15.12 2.30 10.32
CA ILE A 69 15.40 2.32 8.88
C ILE A 69 15.89 3.70 8.45
N ILE A 70 15.19 4.76 8.84
CA ILE A 70 15.55 6.13 8.46
C ILE A 70 16.93 6.50 9.02
N GLN A 71 17.24 6.14 10.27
CA GLN A 71 18.49 6.53 10.91
C GLN A 71 19.68 5.68 10.44
N ARG A 72 19.50 4.41 10.12
CA ARG A 72 20.54 3.48 9.78
C ARG A 72 20.77 3.40 8.28
N ASP A 73 19.75 3.01 7.54
CA ASP A 73 19.90 2.65 6.14
C ASP A 73 19.98 3.88 5.23
N VAL A 74 19.29 4.98 5.61
CA VAL A 74 19.34 6.23 4.84
C VAL A 74 20.68 6.93 4.93
N ARG A 75 21.39 6.80 6.02
CA ARG A 75 22.75 7.37 6.16
C ARG A 75 23.75 6.77 5.20
N GLU A 76 23.54 5.52 4.78
CA GLU A 76 24.39 4.83 3.82
C GLU A 76 24.11 5.27 2.37
N VAL A 77 22.97 5.90 2.12
CA VAL A 77 22.61 6.45 0.80
C VAL A 77 23.28 7.80 0.61
N ALA A 78 24.29 7.86 -0.26
CA ALA A 78 25.02 9.08 -0.54
C ALA A 78 24.12 10.26 -0.94
N GLY A 79 24.39 11.45 -0.37
CA GLY A 79 23.78 12.72 -0.76
C GLY A 79 22.47 13.09 -0.07
N ILE A 80 22.14 12.51 1.09
CA ILE A 80 21.02 12.95 1.90
C ILE A 80 21.48 14.03 2.88
N GLU A 81 21.15 15.28 2.59
CA GLU A 81 21.59 16.44 3.37
C GLU A 81 20.65 16.78 4.55
N LYS A 82 19.37 16.36 4.47
CA LYS A 82 18.33 16.77 5.42
C LYS A 82 17.63 15.54 6.06
N LEU A 83 18.43 14.73 6.76
CA LEU A 83 17.96 13.52 7.44
C LEU A 83 16.83 13.77 8.44
N ASP A 84 16.87 14.92 9.13
CA ASP A 84 15.87 15.36 10.11
C ASP A 84 14.48 15.59 9.51
N GLN A 85 14.39 15.86 8.20
CA GLN A 85 13.12 16.09 7.51
C GLN A 85 12.47 14.81 6.99
N LEU A 86 13.22 13.71 6.85
CA LEU A 86 12.70 12.45 6.33
C LEU A 86 11.51 11.87 7.12
N PRO A 87 11.52 11.83 8.47
CA PRO A 87 10.37 11.33 9.21
C PRO A 87 9.12 12.18 8.99
N ARG A 88 9.28 13.50 8.88
CA ARG A 88 8.17 14.42 8.58
C ARG A 88 7.65 14.22 7.18
N PHE A 89 8.55 14.05 6.21
CA PHE A 89 8.17 13.80 4.82
C PHE A 89 7.46 12.45 4.65
N LEU A 90 7.93 11.39 5.31
CA LEU A 90 7.25 10.09 5.29
C LEU A 90 5.84 10.15 5.88
N ARG A 91 5.63 10.90 6.97
CA ARG A 91 4.30 11.13 7.54
C ARG A 91 3.41 11.94 6.59
N ALA A 92 3.95 12.93 5.89
CA ALA A 92 3.20 13.68 4.87
C ALA A 92 2.79 12.77 3.70
N LEU A 93 3.69 11.89 3.23
CA LEU A 93 3.39 10.87 2.22
C LEU A 93 2.31 9.89 2.70
N ALA A 94 2.31 9.52 3.98
CA ALA A 94 1.28 8.65 4.55
C ALA A 94 -0.14 9.26 4.42
N GLN A 95 -0.28 10.58 4.57
CA GLN A 95 -1.56 11.27 4.39
C GLN A 95 -2.08 11.21 2.94
N THR A 96 -1.20 10.96 1.96
CA THR A 96 -1.53 10.86 0.53
C THR A 96 -1.41 9.44 -0.01
N ALA A 97 -1.35 8.44 0.86
CA ALA A 97 -1.31 7.04 0.45
C ALA A 97 -2.53 6.70 -0.43
N GLY A 98 -2.31 5.97 -1.52
CA GLY A 98 -3.34 5.67 -2.50
C GLY A 98 -3.70 6.81 -3.45
N GLN A 99 -3.02 7.95 -3.39
CA GLN A 99 -3.29 9.11 -4.23
C GLN A 99 -2.14 9.41 -5.19
N MET A 100 -2.44 10.17 -6.25
CA MET A 100 -1.41 10.75 -7.11
C MET A 100 -0.62 11.79 -6.31
N CYS A 101 0.68 11.61 -6.21
CA CYS A 101 1.53 12.45 -5.38
C CYS A 101 2.15 13.60 -6.17
N ASN A 102 1.87 14.83 -5.74
CA ASN A 102 2.60 16.01 -6.19
C ASN A 102 3.78 16.28 -5.24
N TYR A 103 4.96 15.81 -5.61
CA TYR A 103 6.17 15.91 -4.78
C TYR A 103 6.58 17.34 -4.48
N THR A 104 6.36 18.29 -5.42
CA THR A 104 6.67 19.70 -5.22
C THR A 104 5.80 20.31 -4.13
N GLN A 105 4.50 20.04 -4.19
CA GLN A 105 3.56 20.55 -3.20
C GLN A 105 3.83 19.92 -1.82
N LEU A 106 3.97 18.61 -1.78
CA LEU A 106 4.15 17.88 -0.51
C LEU A 106 5.50 18.16 0.14
N GLY A 107 6.56 18.22 -0.68
CA GLY A 107 7.91 18.60 -0.24
C GLY A 107 7.94 20.02 0.34
N GLY A 108 7.25 20.97 -0.31
CA GLY A 108 7.15 22.36 0.17
C GLY A 108 6.55 22.48 1.57
N GLN A 109 5.57 21.63 1.92
CA GLN A 109 4.95 21.62 3.26
C GLN A 109 5.93 21.20 4.38
N VAL A 110 6.99 20.49 4.05
CA VAL A 110 8.02 20.04 5.00
C VAL A 110 9.39 20.68 4.75
N GLY A 111 9.44 21.74 3.95
CA GLY A 111 10.68 22.50 3.69
C GLY A 111 11.65 21.81 2.71
N LEU A 112 11.16 20.92 1.85
CA LEU A 112 11.90 20.28 0.77
C LEU A 112 11.50 20.87 -0.57
N ASP A 113 12.48 21.07 -1.48
CA ASP A 113 12.16 21.31 -2.88
C ASP A 113 11.66 20.03 -3.58
N GLY A 114 10.97 20.18 -4.72
CA GLY A 114 10.34 19.06 -5.40
C GLY A 114 11.34 18.00 -5.91
N LYS A 115 12.57 18.41 -6.28
CA LYS A 115 13.60 17.47 -6.73
C LYS A 115 14.11 16.62 -5.57
N THR A 116 14.34 17.25 -4.42
CA THR A 116 14.75 16.55 -3.19
C THR A 116 13.63 15.62 -2.70
N ALA A 117 12.36 16.08 -2.73
CA ALA A 117 11.22 15.26 -2.38
C ALA A 117 11.10 14.01 -3.28
N ALA A 118 11.22 14.16 -4.60
CA ALA A 118 11.21 13.04 -5.54
C ALA A 118 12.34 12.04 -5.29
N ARG A 119 13.55 12.53 -4.97
CA ARG A 119 14.69 11.69 -4.58
C ARG A 119 14.42 10.91 -3.30
N TYR A 120 13.83 11.54 -2.29
CA TYR A 120 13.52 10.88 -1.01
C TYR A 120 12.43 9.82 -1.15
N VAL A 121 11.44 10.03 -2.03
CA VAL A 121 10.51 8.96 -2.40
C VAL A 121 11.26 7.76 -2.99
N GLY A 122 12.22 7.98 -3.88
CA GLY A 122 13.07 6.91 -4.43
C GLY A 122 13.86 6.16 -3.34
N VAL A 123 14.33 6.86 -2.32
CA VAL A 123 14.99 6.23 -1.15
C VAL A 123 14.02 5.35 -0.38
N PHE A 124 12.81 5.84 -0.08
CA PHE A 124 11.79 5.04 0.61
C PHE A 124 11.34 3.82 -0.21
N GLU A 125 11.35 3.90 -1.55
CA GLU A 125 11.11 2.74 -2.43
C GLU A 125 12.23 1.70 -2.31
N GLN A 126 13.50 2.12 -2.30
CA GLN A 126 14.65 1.23 -2.11
C GLN A 126 14.62 0.52 -0.74
N MET A 127 14.04 1.17 0.27
CA MET A 127 13.83 0.61 1.61
C MET A 127 12.58 -0.26 1.73
N TYR A 128 11.84 -0.46 0.65
CA TYR A 128 10.58 -1.21 0.65
C TYR A 128 9.53 -0.66 1.62
N LEU A 129 9.51 0.66 1.84
CA LEU A 129 8.44 1.33 2.59
C LEU A 129 7.29 1.73 1.68
N LEU A 130 7.63 2.17 0.47
CA LEU A 130 6.72 2.68 -0.54
C LEU A 130 6.91 1.97 -1.87
N LYS A 131 5.91 2.07 -2.73
CA LYS A 131 5.97 1.70 -4.15
C LYS A 131 5.20 2.70 -4.98
N ARG A 132 5.79 3.16 -6.08
CA ARG A 132 5.08 3.89 -7.13
C ARG A 132 4.36 2.89 -8.02
N ILE A 133 3.10 3.22 -8.35
CA ILE A 133 2.24 2.40 -9.19
C ILE A 133 1.93 3.22 -10.43
N ASP A 134 2.27 2.69 -11.59
CA ASP A 134 2.03 3.35 -12.86
C ASP A 134 0.56 3.28 -13.26
N VAL A 135 0.09 4.26 -14.03
CA VAL A 135 -1.25 4.23 -14.59
C VAL A 135 -1.32 3.19 -15.70
N TRP A 136 -2.38 2.39 -15.69
CA TRP A 136 -2.69 1.60 -16.87
C TRP A 136 -3.22 2.50 -17.99
N ALA A 137 -2.65 2.37 -19.17
CA ALA A 137 -3.12 3.04 -20.39
C ALA A 137 -2.87 2.11 -21.59
N ARG A 138 -3.75 2.20 -22.61
CA ARG A 138 -3.56 1.42 -23.85
C ARG A 138 -2.24 1.76 -24.51
N ASN A 139 -1.88 3.05 -24.58
CA ASN A 139 -0.56 3.48 -25.04
C ASN A 139 0.47 3.29 -23.92
N ARG A 140 1.48 2.44 -24.16
CA ARG A 140 2.54 2.12 -23.18
C ARG A 140 3.38 3.32 -22.77
N LEU A 141 3.61 4.30 -23.66
CA LEU A 141 4.33 5.54 -23.30
C LEU A 141 3.58 6.31 -22.23
N ASN A 142 2.25 6.39 -22.33
CA ASN A 142 1.43 7.07 -21.34
C ASN A 142 1.52 6.42 -19.95
N ARG A 143 1.85 5.15 -19.85
CA ARG A 143 2.05 4.45 -18.57
C ARG A 143 3.26 4.98 -17.80
N VAL A 144 4.27 5.46 -18.54
CA VAL A 144 5.54 5.93 -17.94
C VAL A 144 5.54 7.44 -17.69
N VAL A 145 4.84 8.21 -18.54
CA VAL A 145 4.88 9.68 -18.46
C VAL A 145 3.80 10.30 -17.60
N LYS A 146 2.71 9.57 -17.32
CA LYS A 146 1.65 10.04 -16.43
C LYS A 146 2.05 9.90 -14.96
N THR A 147 1.42 10.71 -14.10
CA THR A 147 1.68 10.70 -12.67
C THR A 147 1.38 9.34 -12.05
N SER A 148 2.33 8.78 -11.31
CA SER A 148 2.15 7.53 -10.58
C SER A 148 1.35 7.79 -9.29
N LYS A 149 0.59 6.77 -8.85
CA LYS A 149 0.06 6.67 -7.48
C LYS A 149 1.18 6.24 -6.54
N LEU A 150 1.11 6.63 -5.28
CA LEU A 150 2.04 6.19 -4.25
C LEU A 150 1.30 5.31 -3.25
N GLN A 151 1.81 4.09 -3.04
CA GLN A 151 1.27 3.16 -2.04
C GLN A 151 2.34 2.75 -1.04
N PHE A 152 1.94 2.59 0.22
CA PHE A 152 2.76 1.90 1.20
C PHE A 152 2.71 0.38 0.94
N ILE A 153 3.81 -0.31 1.26
CA ILE A 153 3.89 -1.77 1.05
C ILE A 153 3.17 -2.53 2.17
N ASP A 154 3.08 -1.91 3.36
CA ASP A 154 2.45 -2.53 4.53
C ASP A 154 1.42 -1.61 5.19
N SER A 155 0.22 -2.13 5.38
CA SER A 155 -0.89 -1.40 5.98
C SER A 155 -0.71 -1.15 7.48
N GLY A 156 -0.01 -2.01 8.20
CA GLY A 156 0.30 -1.82 9.62
C GLY A 156 1.27 -0.67 9.85
N LEU A 157 2.30 -0.54 8.98
CA LEU A 157 3.19 0.63 9.02
C LEU A 157 2.44 1.92 8.67
N LEU A 158 1.58 1.89 7.66
CA LEU A 158 0.75 3.04 7.29
C LEU A 158 -0.19 3.43 8.44
N ALA A 159 -0.89 2.48 9.04
CA ALA A 159 -1.77 2.73 10.19
C ALA A 159 -1.02 3.38 11.37
N ALA A 160 0.20 2.92 11.66
CA ALA A 160 1.04 3.49 12.71
C ALA A 160 1.50 4.93 12.39
N LEU A 161 1.76 5.27 11.12
CA LEU A 161 2.11 6.63 10.69
C LEU A 161 0.93 7.59 10.71
N LEU A 162 -0.28 7.07 10.44
CA LEU A 162 -1.53 7.83 10.44
C LEU A 162 -2.20 7.89 11.81
N ASP A 163 -1.66 7.19 12.81
CA ASP A 163 -2.26 7.00 14.13
C ASP A 163 -3.66 6.36 14.08
N VAL A 164 -3.94 5.55 13.04
CA VAL A 164 -5.22 4.83 12.90
C VAL A 164 -5.22 3.57 13.75
N ASN A 165 -6.21 3.43 14.60
CA ASN A 165 -6.39 2.29 15.50
C ASN A 165 -7.85 1.76 15.47
N MET A 166 -8.09 0.64 16.13
CA MET A 166 -9.41 -0.01 16.15
C MET A 166 -10.52 0.92 16.68
N GLU A 167 -10.24 1.68 17.72
CA GLU A 167 -11.20 2.58 18.35
C GLU A 167 -11.62 3.71 17.40
N GLU A 168 -10.65 4.33 16.71
CA GLU A 168 -10.93 5.33 15.69
C GLU A 168 -11.75 4.77 14.53
N VAL A 169 -11.42 3.57 14.04
CA VAL A 169 -12.16 2.92 12.94
C VAL A 169 -13.60 2.60 13.32
N GLN A 170 -13.86 2.29 14.58
CA GLN A 170 -15.24 2.08 15.07
C GLN A 170 -16.04 3.36 15.15
N GLN A 171 -15.40 4.51 15.43
CA GLN A 171 -16.03 5.82 15.51
C GLN A 171 -16.18 6.46 14.12
N ASP A 172 -15.13 6.41 13.30
CA ASP A 172 -15.13 6.98 11.94
C ASP A 172 -14.26 6.12 10.99
N ARG A 173 -14.91 5.55 10.00
CA ARG A 173 -14.26 4.72 8.96
C ARG A 173 -13.57 5.50 7.85
N THR A 174 -13.69 6.81 7.83
CA THR A 174 -13.14 7.63 6.73
C THR A 174 -11.66 7.42 6.54
N ARG A 175 -10.89 7.43 7.63
CA ARG A 175 -9.42 7.22 7.57
C ARG A 175 -9.02 5.76 7.31
N PHE A 176 -9.91 4.82 7.58
CA PHE A 176 -9.67 3.41 7.34
C PHE A 176 -9.61 3.06 5.85
N GLY A 177 -10.32 3.82 4.99
CA GLY A 177 -10.35 3.58 3.55
C GLY A 177 -8.95 3.49 2.93
N ASN A 178 -8.09 4.47 3.20
CA ASN A 178 -6.71 4.50 2.67
C ASN A 178 -5.86 3.32 3.18
N VAL A 179 -6.06 2.93 4.45
CA VAL A 179 -5.33 1.79 5.05
C VAL A 179 -5.81 0.47 4.45
N LEU A 180 -7.12 0.33 4.21
CA LEU A 180 -7.70 -0.83 3.53
C LEU A 180 -7.23 -0.94 2.07
N GLU A 181 -7.23 0.16 1.32
CA GLU A 181 -6.69 0.17 -0.05
C GLU A 181 -5.22 -0.27 -0.07
N THR A 182 -4.42 0.25 0.87
CA THR A 182 -3.02 -0.16 1.03
C THR A 182 -2.88 -1.63 1.38
N PHE A 183 -3.75 -2.16 2.25
CA PHE A 183 -3.77 -3.58 2.57
C PHE A 183 -4.07 -4.43 1.33
N VAL A 184 -5.13 -4.12 0.59
CA VAL A 184 -5.50 -4.83 -0.64
C VAL A 184 -4.36 -4.77 -1.67
N PHE A 185 -3.78 -3.59 -1.89
CA PHE A 185 -2.63 -3.44 -2.77
C PHE A 185 -1.44 -4.29 -2.32
N GLY A 186 -1.10 -4.25 -1.01
CA GLY A 186 -0.01 -5.02 -0.43
C GLY A 186 -0.21 -6.53 -0.57
N GLU A 187 -1.43 -7.03 -0.34
CA GLU A 187 -1.76 -8.45 -0.56
C GLU A 187 -1.59 -8.84 -2.03
N LEU A 188 -2.14 -8.06 -2.97
CA LEU A 188 -1.98 -8.31 -4.39
C LEU A 188 -0.50 -8.27 -4.81
N LEU A 189 0.28 -7.31 -4.31
CA LEU A 189 1.71 -7.23 -4.59
C LEU A 189 2.46 -8.50 -4.13
N LYS A 190 2.16 -9.02 -2.95
CA LYS A 190 2.75 -10.23 -2.41
C LYS A 190 2.32 -11.46 -3.23
N HIS A 191 1.06 -11.54 -3.58
CA HIS A 191 0.55 -12.61 -4.44
C HIS A 191 1.17 -12.64 -5.84
N THR A 192 1.60 -11.50 -6.41
CA THR A 192 2.34 -11.53 -7.70
C THR A 192 3.71 -12.21 -7.59
N THR A 193 4.31 -12.26 -6.39
CA THR A 193 5.62 -12.91 -6.20
C THR A 193 5.53 -14.43 -6.04
N THR A 194 4.33 -14.95 -5.78
CA THR A 194 4.06 -16.40 -5.58
C THR A 194 3.13 -16.98 -6.64
N ALA A 195 2.67 -16.14 -7.57
CA ALA A 195 1.80 -16.56 -8.68
C ALA A 195 2.59 -17.31 -9.76
N ASP A 196 1.90 -18.20 -10.47
CA ASP A 196 2.49 -18.97 -11.59
C ASP A 196 2.73 -18.09 -12.83
N GLY A 197 1.94 -17.01 -13.00
CA GLY A 197 2.04 -16.07 -14.11
C GLY A 197 2.90 -14.83 -13.79
N ASP A 198 3.21 -14.07 -14.85
CA ASP A 198 3.83 -12.74 -14.73
C ASP A 198 2.74 -11.66 -14.77
N TYR A 199 2.60 -10.94 -13.68
CA TYR A 199 1.55 -9.94 -13.50
C TYR A 199 2.12 -8.58 -13.11
N ARG A 200 1.54 -7.52 -13.69
CA ARG A 200 1.88 -6.12 -13.37
C ARG A 200 0.74 -5.47 -12.63
N LEU A 201 1.06 -4.81 -11.53
CA LEU A 201 0.11 -3.98 -10.79
C LEU A 201 0.21 -2.55 -11.29
N MET A 202 -0.94 -2.01 -11.66
CA MET A 202 -1.14 -0.63 -12.11
C MET A 202 -2.41 -0.09 -11.47
N TYR A 203 -2.72 1.18 -11.67
CA TYR A 203 -4.02 1.75 -11.38
C TYR A 203 -4.66 2.29 -12.66
N TYR A 204 -5.97 2.51 -12.66
CA TYR A 204 -6.64 3.17 -13.76
C TYR A 204 -7.33 4.45 -13.28
N ARG A 205 -7.25 5.49 -14.08
CA ARG A 205 -8.03 6.71 -13.93
C ARG A 205 -8.19 7.38 -15.28
N ASP A 206 -9.42 7.73 -15.64
CA ASP A 206 -9.72 8.52 -16.81
C ASP A 206 -9.90 10.01 -16.48
N ALA A 207 -10.26 10.80 -17.50
CA ALA A 207 -10.54 12.23 -17.36
C ALA A 207 -11.93 12.49 -16.75
N ASP A 208 -12.85 11.52 -16.83
CA ASP A 208 -14.27 11.65 -16.49
C ASP A 208 -14.61 11.11 -15.09
N THR A 209 -13.61 10.99 -14.21
CA THR A 209 -13.72 10.54 -12.82
C THR A 209 -13.81 9.03 -12.56
N PHE A 210 -13.82 8.18 -13.58
CA PHE A 210 -13.79 6.74 -13.37
C PHE A 210 -12.37 6.30 -12.95
N ALA A 211 -12.27 5.59 -11.85
CA ALA A 211 -11.01 5.09 -11.31
C ALA A 211 -11.13 3.63 -10.87
N VAL A 212 -10.04 2.89 -10.98
CA VAL A 212 -9.89 1.54 -10.41
C VAL A 212 -8.62 1.53 -9.55
N ASP A 213 -8.74 1.12 -8.31
CA ASP A 213 -7.65 1.20 -7.34
C ASP A 213 -6.45 0.38 -7.74
N VAL A 214 -6.66 -0.87 -8.18
CA VAL A 214 -5.61 -1.74 -8.69
C VAL A 214 -6.08 -2.42 -9.98
N VAL A 215 -5.24 -2.34 -11.01
CA VAL A 215 -5.39 -3.07 -12.27
C VAL A 215 -4.23 -4.06 -12.38
N LEU A 216 -4.56 -5.33 -12.50
CA LEU A 216 -3.61 -6.39 -12.80
C LEU A 216 -3.62 -6.65 -14.31
N GLU A 217 -2.44 -6.72 -14.93
CA GLU A 217 -2.27 -7.10 -16.34
C GLU A 217 -1.34 -8.31 -16.42
N ASN A 218 -1.76 -9.37 -17.11
CA ASN A 218 -0.90 -10.53 -17.36
C ASN A 218 -0.07 -10.35 -18.63
N ALA A 219 0.83 -11.29 -18.91
CA ALA A 219 1.69 -11.27 -20.11
C ALA A 219 0.90 -11.27 -21.43
N ALA A 220 -0.32 -11.82 -21.45
CA ALA A 220 -1.22 -11.83 -22.61
C ALA A 220 -2.00 -10.51 -22.77
N GLY A 221 -1.86 -9.55 -21.86
CA GLY A 221 -2.58 -8.27 -21.88
C GLY A 221 -4.02 -8.36 -21.38
N GLN A 222 -4.41 -9.47 -20.75
CA GLN A 222 -5.70 -9.56 -20.07
C GLN A 222 -5.65 -8.74 -18.78
N LEU A 223 -6.81 -8.24 -18.35
CA LEU A 223 -6.91 -7.32 -17.21
C LEU A 223 -7.89 -7.85 -16.15
N VAL A 224 -7.53 -7.64 -14.91
CA VAL A 224 -8.42 -7.78 -13.75
C VAL A 224 -8.38 -6.47 -12.96
N GLY A 225 -9.54 -5.86 -12.74
CA GLY A 225 -9.70 -4.67 -11.91
C GLY A 225 -10.13 -5.04 -10.49
N VAL A 226 -9.53 -4.39 -9.51
CA VAL A 226 -9.87 -4.56 -8.09
C VAL A 226 -10.15 -3.18 -7.48
N GLU A 227 -11.30 -3.07 -6.82
CA GLU A 227 -11.76 -1.86 -6.13
C GLU A 227 -11.93 -2.17 -4.65
N ALA A 228 -11.36 -1.35 -3.78
CA ALA A 228 -11.43 -1.51 -2.33
C ALA A 228 -12.43 -0.51 -1.72
N LYS A 229 -13.48 -1.00 -1.08
CA LYS A 229 -14.50 -0.15 -0.43
C LYS A 229 -14.54 -0.40 1.07
N ALA A 230 -14.33 0.65 1.86
CA ALA A 230 -14.45 0.60 3.32
C ALA A 230 -15.91 0.71 3.83
N ALA A 231 -16.88 0.86 2.94
CA ALA A 231 -18.29 0.95 3.29
C ALA A 231 -18.81 -0.39 3.85
N ALA A 232 -19.74 -0.32 4.80
CA ALA A 232 -20.35 -1.51 5.40
C ALA A 232 -21.26 -2.28 4.44
N SER A 233 -21.71 -1.65 3.33
CA SER A 233 -22.51 -2.26 2.28
C SER A 233 -22.08 -1.71 0.92
N ALA A 234 -21.78 -2.59 -0.03
CA ALA A 234 -21.63 -2.20 -1.43
C ALA A 234 -23.01 -1.82 -1.99
N ARG A 235 -23.10 -0.68 -2.70
CA ARG A 235 -24.30 -0.32 -3.45
C ARG A 235 -24.16 -0.81 -4.88
N ALA A 236 -25.28 -1.23 -5.49
CA ALA A 236 -25.31 -1.56 -6.90
C ALA A 236 -24.96 -0.28 -7.71
N GLY A 237 -23.78 -0.26 -8.34
CA GLY A 237 -23.23 0.90 -9.06
C GLY A 237 -21.89 1.42 -8.53
N ASP A 238 -21.42 0.87 -7.41
CA ASP A 238 -20.06 1.09 -6.88
C ASP A 238 -19.03 0.20 -7.57
#